data_bfeac2ae402c911b8ea7d24a67e63e87
#
_entry.id   bfeac2ae402c911b8ea7d24a67e63e87
#
_cell.length_a   1.000
_cell.length_b   1.000
_cell.length_c   1.000
_cell.angle_alpha   90.00
_cell.angle_beta   90.00
_cell.angle_gamma   90.00
#
_symmetry.space_group_name_H-M   'P 1'
#
loop_
_entity.id
_entity.type
_entity.pdbx_description
1 polymer ?
#
loop_
_entity_poly.entity_id
_entity_poly.type
_entity_poly.pdbx_seq_one_letter_code
_entity_poly.pdbx_strand_id
1 'polypeptide(L)'
;MTSTFLRSFVLGCMLISTSLFAAAQRFRAIVPYVNEGGKLLVSLKVNGQQGRFLLDTGAPCCVSYEFATRIGLKAGEMRTGEDSNGRAVQASLVSLDSLQLGAVTFRNIQAMQWEKGNPTAQLIDGILGYNLLRMGIVKWDTRQRQFIFTTLTEGLGLDPSRALPLLPNDYVPMVAVRLGKTDLDTVMFDSGAEGFYEMSNRQCERLTQNRYTARILATADGTLSMGASGIEGVTTKHRILIPQMEIARFRFADVATITTDGTSSRLGSMLFNYGDVAIDFPRRTFYFLPHPAQKEPLKVYQPEWEVVPTITADGTIVAGIVWNAKLPIHQGDRIVEINGKRCERIDFAKAVSTPPFVLSGKKTEIVFIPQGSTEERRLTIHCK
;
A
#
# COMPACT_ATOMS: atom_id res chain seq x y z
N MET A 1 -65.77 25.95 -6.79
CA MET A 1 -64.88 27.06 -6.47
C MET A 1 -64.81 27.17 -4.94
N THR A 2 -63.85 26.65 -4.29
CA THR A 2 -63.33 27.07 -2.97
C THR A 2 -62.29 26.03 -2.57
N SER A 3 -61.06 26.42 -2.61
CA SER A 3 -59.90 25.63 -2.20
C SER A 3 -59.75 25.69 -0.70
N THR A 4 -59.73 24.55 -0.05
CA THR A 4 -59.50 24.43 1.38
C THR A 4 -58.06 24.08 1.60
N PHE A 5 -57.31 25.03 2.16
CA PHE A 5 -55.94 24.84 2.65
C PHE A 5 -55.95 24.06 3.97
N LEU A 6 -55.36 22.85 3.93
CA LEU A 6 -55.11 22.06 5.15
C LEU A 6 -53.73 22.45 5.70
N ARG A 7 -53.72 23.17 6.82
CA ARG A 7 -52.48 23.49 7.57
C ARG A 7 -52.11 22.28 8.43
N SER A 8 -51.06 21.57 8.04
CA SER A 8 -50.45 20.55 8.88
C SER A 8 -49.54 21.22 9.91
N PHE A 9 -49.89 21.03 11.18
CA PHE A 9 -49.09 21.43 12.32
C PHE A 9 -47.97 20.43 12.53
N VAL A 10 -46.72 20.79 12.18
CA VAL A 10 -45.55 19.97 12.46
C VAL A 10 -45.08 20.35 13.88
N LEU A 11 -45.33 19.45 14.82
CA LEU A 11 -44.81 19.51 16.18
C LEU A 11 -43.33 19.11 16.13
N GLY A 12 -42.42 20.09 16.12
CA GLY A 12 -40.99 19.86 16.17
C GLY A 12 -40.56 19.37 17.54
N CYS A 13 -40.39 18.06 17.70
CA CYS A 13 -39.61 17.53 18.81
C CYS A 13 -38.13 17.88 18.60
N MET A 14 -37.68 18.94 19.26
CA MET A 14 -36.27 19.27 19.42
C MET A 14 -35.63 18.18 20.30
N LEU A 15 -35.12 17.11 19.68
CA LEU A 15 -34.19 16.20 20.31
C LEU A 15 -32.90 16.97 20.54
N ILE A 16 -32.71 17.49 21.74
CA ILE A 16 -31.41 17.95 22.23
C ILE A 16 -30.55 16.70 22.34
N SER A 17 -29.85 16.36 21.26
CA SER A 17 -28.75 15.42 21.33
C SER A 17 -27.65 16.06 22.15
N THR A 18 -27.65 15.79 23.46
CA THR A 18 -26.46 15.96 24.29
C THR A 18 -25.42 15.01 23.72
N SER A 19 -24.58 15.52 22.82
CA SER A 19 -23.33 14.89 22.47
C SER A 19 -22.51 14.85 23.76
N LEU A 20 -22.63 13.75 24.50
CA LEU A 20 -21.60 13.32 25.44
C LEU A 20 -20.29 13.26 24.65
N PHE A 21 -19.50 14.33 24.78
CA PHE A 21 -18.07 14.24 24.46
C PHE A 21 -17.51 13.19 25.41
N ALA A 22 -17.54 11.93 25.01
CA ALA A 22 -16.72 10.91 25.63
C ALA A 22 -15.29 11.44 25.54
N ALA A 23 -14.71 11.83 26.65
CA ALA A 23 -13.31 12.24 26.71
C ALA A 23 -12.50 11.14 26.02
N ALA A 24 -11.86 11.46 24.91
CA ALA A 24 -11.14 10.47 24.13
C ALA A 24 -10.17 9.76 25.08
N GLN A 25 -10.36 8.46 25.26
CA GLN A 25 -9.57 7.67 26.19
C GLN A 25 -8.09 7.85 25.85
N ARG A 26 -7.29 8.39 26.79
CA ARG A 26 -5.85 8.58 26.59
C ARG A 26 -5.18 7.22 26.55
N PHE A 27 -4.45 6.94 25.49
CA PHE A 27 -3.68 5.71 25.35
C PHE A 27 -2.36 5.96 24.63
N ARG A 28 -1.40 5.05 24.85
CA ARG A 28 -0.15 4.95 24.09
C ARG A 28 0.26 3.49 24.00
N ALA A 29 0.21 2.93 22.81
CA ALA A 29 0.75 1.64 22.45
C ALA A 29 2.07 1.86 21.70
N ILE A 30 3.13 1.14 22.11
CA ILE A 30 4.42 1.11 21.43
C ILE A 30 4.75 -0.37 21.23
N VAL A 31 4.91 -0.78 19.99
CA VAL A 31 5.24 -2.17 19.65
C VAL A 31 6.35 -2.22 18.60
N PRO A 32 7.25 -3.21 18.67
CA PRO A 32 8.20 -3.42 17.59
C PRO A 32 7.47 -3.88 16.33
N TYR A 33 8.00 -3.51 15.17
CA TYR A 33 7.60 -4.10 13.89
C TYR A 33 8.81 -4.72 13.20
N VAL A 34 8.55 -5.70 12.34
CA VAL A 34 9.52 -6.27 11.42
C VAL A 34 9.19 -5.83 9.99
N ASN A 35 10.23 -5.60 9.19
CA ASN A 35 10.07 -5.31 7.76
C ASN A 35 10.49 -6.56 6.97
N GLU A 36 9.54 -7.19 6.29
CA GLU A 36 9.76 -8.35 5.45
C GLU A 36 9.31 -8.02 4.04
N GLY A 37 10.26 -7.92 3.12
CA GLY A 37 9.97 -7.58 1.72
C GLY A 37 9.24 -6.25 1.52
N GLY A 38 9.44 -5.25 2.39
CA GLY A 38 8.72 -3.98 2.36
C GLY A 38 7.41 -3.97 3.16
N LYS A 39 6.95 -5.12 3.67
CA LYS A 39 5.76 -5.25 4.51
C LYS A 39 6.12 -5.03 5.99
N LEU A 40 5.43 -4.11 6.63
CA LEU A 40 5.64 -3.80 8.05
C LEU A 40 4.66 -4.61 8.91
N LEU A 41 5.19 -5.53 9.67
CA LEU A 41 4.41 -6.52 10.40
C LEU A 41 4.54 -6.35 11.90
N VAL A 42 3.42 -6.41 12.60
CA VAL A 42 3.35 -6.36 14.06
C VAL A 42 2.71 -7.63 14.61
N SER A 43 3.11 -7.97 15.83
CA SER A 43 2.46 -9.03 16.61
C SER A 43 1.44 -8.40 17.54
N LEU A 44 0.20 -8.86 17.51
CA LEU A 44 -0.88 -8.41 18.38
C LEU A 44 -1.79 -9.57 18.77
N LYS A 45 -2.70 -9.36 19.73
CA LYS A 45 -3.67 -10.39 20.12
C LYS A 45 -5.08 -9.95 19.72
N VAL A 46 -5.84 -10.88 19.14
CA VAL A 46 -7.27 -10.72 18.89
C VAL A 46 -8.01 -11.80 19.68
N ASN A 47 -8.97 -11.41 20.50
CA ASN A 47 -9.72 -12.32 21.38
C ASN A 47 -8.81 -13.26 22.18
N GLY A 48 -7.67 -12.71 22.67
CA GLY A 48 -6.68 -13.44 23.44
C GLY A 48 -5.67 -14.28 22.63
N GLN A 49 -5.89 -14.51 21.35
CA GLN A 49 -4.98 -15.27 20.48
C GLN A 49 -4.01 -14.36 19.76
N GLN A 50 -2.73 -14.72 19.80
CA GLN A 50 -1.67 -13.99 19.10
C GLN A 50 -1.75 -14.23 17.61
N GLY A 51 -1.54 -13.16 16.84
CA GLY A 51 -1.48 -13.17 15.38
C GLY A 51 -0.47 -12.17 14.85
N ARG A 52 -0.15 -12.31 13.59
CA ARG A 52 0.79 -11.50 12.82
C ARG A 52 0.01 -10.63 11.83
N PHE A 53 0.12 -9.32 11.97
CA PHE A 53 -0.70 -8.37 11.24
C PHE A 53 0.14 -7.37 10.44
N LEU A 54 -0.29 -7.08 9.22
CA LEU A 54 0.27 -6.02 8.40
C LEU A 54 -0.24 -4.66 8.90
N LEU A 55 0.67 -3.69 9.03
CA LEU A 55 0.32 -2.28 9.22
C LEU A 55 -0.04 -1.67 7.86
N ASP A 56 -1.31 -1.36 7.65
CA ASP A 56 -1.79 -0.94 6.34
C ASP A 56 -2.80 0.21 6.46
N THR A 57 -2.35 1.41 6.07
CA THR A 57 -3.19 2.61 6.07
C THR A 57 -4.13 2.69 4.87
N GLY A 58 -3.92 1.87 3.84
CA GLY A 58 -4.73 1.80 2.63
C GLY A 58 -5.90 0.82 2.72
N ALA A 59 -5.92 -0.04 3.75
CA ALA A 59 -6.94 -1.08 3.92
C ALA A 59 -7.70 -0.96 5.25
N PRO A 60 -8.93 -1.50 5.37
CA PRO A 60 -9.59 -1.66 6.65
C PRO A 60 -8.90 -2.75 7.48
N CYS A 61 -9.23 -2.85 8.77
CA CYS A 61 -8.86 -4.03 9.56
C CYS A 61 -9.40 -5.29 8.90
N CYS A 62 -8.53 -6.30 8.76
CA CYS A 62 -8.91 -7.58 8.19
C CYS A 62 -8.41 -8.73 9.08
N VAL A 63 -9.04 -9.88 8.94
CA VAL A 63 -8.57 -11.16 9.48
C VAL A 63 -8.67 -12.24 8.41
N SER A 64 -7.71 -13.18 8.41
CA SER A 64 -7.80 -14.34 7.53
C SER A 64 -8.92 -15.27 7.97
N TYR A 65 -9.45 -16.06 7.03
CA TYR A 65 -10.43 -17.11 7.34
C TYR A 65 -9.88 -18.09 8.39
N GLU A 66 -8.63 -18.48 8.25
CA GLU A 66 -7.93 -19.44 9.10
C GLU A 66 -7.77 -18.88 10.51
N PHE A 67 -7.39 -17.63 10.64
CA PHE A 67 -7.28 -16.96 11.94
C PHE A 67 -8.65 -16.74 12.58
N ALA A 68 -9.64 -16.27 11.82
CA ALA A 68 -11.01 -16.10 12.28
C ALA A 68 -11.61 -17.40 12.81
N THR A 69 -11.38 -18.51 12.10
CA THR A 69 -11.80 -19.85 12.53
C THR A 69 -11.11 -20.27 13.84
N ARG A 70 -9.79 -20.01 13.94
CA ARG A 70 -9.00 -20.36 15.14
C ARG A 70 -9.48 -19.62 16.39
N ILE A 71 -9.99 -18.38 16.25
CA ILE A 71 -10.50 -17.59 17.38
C ILE A 71 -12.02 -17.62 17.52
N GLY A 72 -12.69 -18.48 16.76
CA GLY A 72 -14.13 -18.73 16.86
C GLY A 72 -15.01 -17.56 16.39
N LEU A 73 -14.54 -16.72 15.46
CA LEU A 73 -15.36 -15.67 14.89
C LEU A 73 -16.47 -16.25 14.02
N LYS A 74 -17.65 -15.65 14.12
CA LYS A 74 -18.76 -15.94 13.22
C LYS A 74 -18.76 -14.96 12.07
N ALA A 75 -18.75 -15.46 10.84
CA ALA A 75 -18.93 -14.65 9.65
C ALA A 75 -20.28 -13.92 9.71
N GLY A 76 -20.25 -12.63 9.44
CA GLY A 76 -21.43 -11.78 9.35
C GLY A 76 -21.85 -11.54 7.90
N GLU A 77 -22.35 -10.33 7.64
CA GLU A 77 -22.82 -9.93 6.31
C GLU A 77 -21.67 -9.87 5.30
N MET A 78 -21.90 -10.40 4.10
CA MET A 78 -20.98 -10.28 2.98
C MET A 78 -20.95 -8.85 2.45
N ARG A 79 -19.76 -8.35 2.20
CA ARG A 79 -19.50 -7.02 1.60
C ARG A 79 -18.62 -7.20 0.37
N THR A 80 -18.89 -6.40 -0.64
CA THR A 80 -18.03 -6.28 -1.82
C THR A 80 -17.26 -4.98 -1.74
N GLY A 81 -15.97 -5.04 -1.91
CA GLY A 81 -15.07 -3.91 -2.03
C GLY A 81 -14.18 -4.05 -3.26
N GLU A 82 -13.18 -3.19 -3.39
CA GLU A 82 -12.15 -3.29 -4.42
C GLU A 82 -10.77 -3.40 -3.76
N ASP A 83 -9.89 -4.18 -4.37
CA ASP A 83 -8.49 -4.23 -3.96
C ASP A 83 -7.68 -3.05 -4.57
N SER A 84 -6.40 -3.01 -4.26
CA SER A 84 -5.47 -1.99 -4.74
C SER A 84 -5.37 -1.89 -6.28
N ASN A 85 -5.82 -2.91 -6.99
CA ASN A 85 -5.81 -3.00 -8.45
C ASN A 85 -7.20 -2.76 -9.07
N GLY A 86 -8.19 -2.33 -8.26
CA GLY A 86 -9.57 -2.09 -8.70
C GLY A 86 -10.37 -3.37 -8.95
N ARG A 87 -9.93 -4.53 -8.45
CA ARG A 87 -10.66 -5.80 -8.58
C ARG A 87 -11.64 -5.97 -7.43
N ALA A 88 -12.82 -6.50 -7.74
CA ALA A 88 -13.81 -6.83 -6.74
C ALA A 88 -13.28 -7.88 -5.76
N VAL A 89 -13.41 -7.59 -4.47
CA VAL A 89 -13.08 -8.49 -3.35
C VAL A 89 -14.34 -8.70 -2.54
N GLN A 90 -14.65 -9.96 -2.24
CA GLN A 90 -15.71 -10.29 -1.29
C GLN A 90 -15.09 -10.62 0.06
N ALA A 91 -15.70 -10.12 1.12
CA ALA A 91 -15.29 -10.40 2.48
C ALA A 91 -16.51 -10.34 3.42
N SER A 92 -16.47 -11.11 4.49
CA SER A 92 -17.52 -11.07 5.51
C SER A 92 -17.20 -10.02 6.57
N LEU A 93 -18.18 -9.21 6.95
CA LEU A 93 -18.03 -8.30 8.08
C LEU A 93 -18.01 -9.12 9.38
N VAL A 94 -17.02 -8.87 10.24
CA VAL A 94 -16.89 -9.52 11.56
C VAL A 94 -16.59 -8.46 12.63
N SER A 95 -16.92 -8.77 13.88
CA SER A 95 -16.58 -7.93 15.04
C SER A 95 -15.54 -8.63 15.90
N LEU A 96 -14.42 -7.96 16.15
CA LEU A 96 -13.39 -8.41 17.07
C LEU A 96 -13.73 -7.88 18.47
N ASP A 97 -14.03 -8.77 19.43
CA ASP A 97 -14.39 -8.36 20.80
C ASP A 97 -13.25 -7.60 21.46
N SER A 98 -12.01 -8.03 21.23
CA SER A 98 -10.81 -7.37 21.71
C SER A 98 -9.66 -7.47 20.71
N LEU A 99 -8.92 -6.36 20.57
CA LEU A 99 -7.66 -6.29 19.85
C LEU A 99 -6.64 -5.63 20.79
N GLN A 100 -5.64 -6.38 21.21
CA GLN A 100 -4.58 -5.91 22.10
C GLN A 100 -3.31 -5.60 21.32
N LEU A 101 -2.90 -4.34 21.32
CA LEU A 101 -1.65 -3.83 20.74
C LEU A 101 -0.73 -3.35 21.86
N GLY A 102 0.32 -4.12 22.16
CA GLY A 102 1.14 -3.89 23.34
C GLY A 102 0.33 -3.96 24.64
N ALA A 103 0.37 -2.89 25.43
CA ALA A 103 -0.40 -2.79 26.67
C ALA A 103 -1.84 -2.26 26.50
N VAL A 104 -2.23 -1.84 25.26
CA VAL A 104 -3.53 -1.22 25.00
C VAL A 104 -4.48 -2.23 24.38
N THR A 105 -5.72 -2.27 24.88
CA THR A 105 -6.78 -3.12 24.35
C THR A 105 -7.91 -2.27 23.78
N PHE A 106 -8.20 -2.47 22.51
CA PHE A 106 -9.34 -1.92 21.81
C PHE A 106 -10.47 -2.95 21.81
N ARG A 107 -11.73 -2.49 21.78
CA ARG A 107 -12.90 -3.37 21.84
C ARG A 107 -13.86 -3.12 20.70
N ASN A 108 -14.60 -4.16 20.32
CA ASN A 108 -15.65 -4.10 19.30
C ASN A 108 -15.14 -3.51 17.96
N ILE A 109 -13.97 -3.96 17.50
CA ILE A 109 -13.39 -3.49 16.26
C ILE A 109 -14.03 -4.22 15.09
N GLN A 110 -14.60 -3.47 14.16
CA GLN A 110 -15.10 -4.03 12.91
C GLN A 110 -13.92 -4.41 12.01
N ALA A 111 -13.97 -5.59 11.44
CA ALA A 111 -12.97 -6.10 10.52
C ALA A 111 -13.64 -6.85 9.36
N MET A 112 -12.88 -7.02 8.27
CA MET A 112 -13.28 -7.82 7.13
C MET A 112 -12.60 -9.18 7.24
N GLN A 113 -13.35 -10.27 7.14
CA GLN A 113 -12.79 -11.62 7.07
C GLN A 113 -12.63 -12.00 5.61
N TRP A 114 -11.41 -12.35 5.21
CA TRP A 114 -11.13 -12.84 3.86
C TRP A 114 -11.77 -14.19 3.60
N GLU A 115 -11.96 -14.51 2.34
CA GLU A 115 -12.41 -15.83 1.91
C GLU A 115 -11.37 -16.91 2.26
N LYS A 116 -11.86 -18.13 2.42
CA LYS A 116 -11.01 -19.32 2.64
C LYS A 116 -10.05 -19.50 1.46
N GLY A 117 -8.78 -19.74 1.78
CA GLY A 117 -7.76 -20.00 0.77
C GLY A 117 -7.18 -18.71 0.12
N ASN A 118 -7.45 -17.54 0.68
CA ASN A 118 -6.77 -16.33 0.26
C ASN A 118 -5.25 -16.52 0.45
N PRO A 119 -4.42 -16.35 -0.60
CA PRO A 119 -2.98 -16.64 -0.51
C PRO A 119 -2.25 -15.77 0.51
N THR A 120 -2.71 -14.55 0.75
CA THR A 120 -2.13 -13.64 1.76
C THR A 120 -2.24 -14.21 3.18
N ALA A 121 -3.24 -15.07 3.44
CA ALA A 121 -3.44 -15.74 4.74
C ALA A 121 -2.29 -16.67 5.16
N GLN A 122 -1.44 -17.07 4.23
CA GLN A 122 -0.24 -17.87 4.55
C GLN A 122 0.88 -17.01 5.16
N LEU A 123 0.82 -15.68 4.99
CA LEU A 123 1.85 -14.73 5.41
C LEU A 123 1.47 -14.00 6.69
N ILE A 124 0.20 -13.62 6.77
CA ILE A 124 -0.34 -12.77 7.83
C ILE A 124 -1.71 -13.29 8.28
N ASP A 125 -1.98 -13.15 9.56
CA ASP A 125 -3.28 -13.45 10.14
C ASP A 125 -4.32 -12.35 9.89
N GLY A 126 -3.86 -11.15 9.47
CA GLY A 126 -4.75 -10.04 9.12
C GLY A 126 -4.04 -8.72 8.89
N ILE A 127 -4.83 -7.66 8.85
CA ILE A 127 -4.41 -6.27 8.66
C ILE A 127 -4.86 -5.43 9.85
N LEU A 128 -3.94 -4.60 10.37
CA LEU A 128 -4.25 -3.50 11.27
C LEU A 128 -4.45 -2.25 10.41
N GLY A 129 -5.71 -1.90 10.15
CA GLY A 129 -6.09 -0.99 9.10
C GLY A 129 -6.66 0.36 9.57
N TYR A 130 -7.01 1.20 8.59
CA TYR A 130 -7.37 2.60 8.80
C TYR A 130 -8.54 2.81 9.77
N ASN A 131 -9.52 1.92 9.82
CA ASN A 131 -10.70 2.10 10.68
C ASN A 131 -10.37 2.05 12.18
N LEU A 132 -9.30 1.37 12.58
CA LEU A 132 -8.75 1.46 13.94
C LEU A 132 -7.73 2.60 14.02
N LEU A 133 -6.80 2.71 13.08
CA LEU A 133 -5.70 3.67 13.13
C LEU A 133 -6.17 5.12 13.18
N ARG A 134 -7.32 5.44 12.55
CA ARG A 134 -7.92 6.79 12.56
C ARG A 134 -8.39 7.26 13.93
N MET A 135 -8.43 6.40 14.95
CA MET A 135 -8.81 6.78 16.31
C MET A 135 -7.72 7.57 17.05
N GLY A 136 -6.52 7.69 16.47
CA GLY A 136 -5.42 8.39 17.15
C GLY A 136 -4.33 8.87 16.19
N ILE A 137 -3.14 9.01 16.75
CA ILE A 137 -1.91 9.36 16.04
C ILE A 137 -1.12 8.08 15.86
N VAL A 138 -0.71 7.80 14.64
CA VAL A 138 0.23 6.71 14.33
C VAL A 138 1.58 7.30 13.96
N LYS A 139 2.66 6.66 14.42
CA LYS A 139 4.02 7.01 14.01
C LYS A 139 4.83 5.73 13.80
N TRP A 140 5.54 5.69 12.68
CA TRP A 140 6.60 4.71 12.44
C TRP A 140 7.93 5.36 12.78
N ASP A 141 8.52 4.97 13.93
CA ASP A 141 9.90 5.27 14.27
C ASP A 141 10.79 4.25 13.56
N THR A 142 11.31 4.66 12.43
CA THR A 142 12.02 3.76 11.51
C THR A 142 13.39 3.37 12.01
N ARG A 143 14.03 4.20 12.84
CA ARG A 143 15.35 3.93 13.42
C ARG A 143 15.26 2.93 14.57
N GLN A 144 14.22 3.05 15.41
CA GLN A 144 13.97 2.12 16.50
C GLN A 144 13.14 0.90 16.06
N ARG A 145 12.60 0.91 14.84
CA ARG A 145 11.66 -0.10 14.33
C ARG A 145 10.46 -0.27 15.25
N GLN A 146 9.90 0.84 15.70
CA GLN A 146 8.74 0.88 16.58
C GLN A 146 7.55 1.50 15.86
N PHE A 147 6.41 0.88 16.04
CA PHE A 147 5.10 1.45 15.69
C PHE A 147 4.47 2.02 16.96
N ILE A 148 4.15 3.30 16.90
CA ILE A 148 3.53 4.03 18.01
C ILE A 148 2.11 4.37 17.59
N PHE A 149 1.12 3.96 18.40
CA PHE A 149 -0.28 4.33 18.23
C PHE A 149 -0.77 4.97 19.53
N THR A 150 -1.20 6.22 19.46
CA THR A 150 -1.46 7.02 20.66
C THR A 150 -2.48 8.15 20.41
N THR A 151 -3.08 8.66 21.48
CA THR A 151 -3.84 9.94 21.47
C THR A 151 -3.02 11.11 21.97
N LEU A 152 -1.75 10.91 22.35
CA LEU A 152 -0.87 11.90 22.94
C LEU A 152 0.18 12.36 21.92
N THR A 153 0.37 13.68 21.82
CA THR A 153 1.39 14.28 20.94
C THR A 153 2.77 14.36 21.58
N GLU A 154 2.83 14.32 22.90
CA GLU A 154 4.07 14.46 23.67
C GLU A 154 5.05 13.34 23.34
N GLY A 155 6.30 13.70 23.09
CA GLY A 155 7.39 12.75 22.82
C GLY A 155 7.35 12.11 21.43
N LEU A 156 6.46 12.55 20.50
CA LEU A 156 6.44 12.06 19.14
C LEU A 156 7.43 12.78 18.22
N GLY A 157 7.96 13.94 18.64
CA GLY A 157 8.90 14.72 17.81
C GLY A 157 8.27 15.21 16.50
N LEU A 158 6.97 15.55 16.51
CA LEU A 158 6.28 16.07 15.35
C LEU A 158 6.77 17.49 15.05
N ASP A 159 7.25 17.71 13.83
CA ASP A 159 7.70 19.02 13.35
C ASP A 159 6.62 19.65 12.45
N PRO A 160 5.97 20.74 12.87
CA PRO A 160 4.97 21.42 12.05
C PRO A 160 5.50 21.93 10.71
N SER A 161 6.81 22.17 10.59
CA SER A 161 7.41 22.55 9.31
C SER A 161 7.47 21.40 8.31
N ARG A 162 7.28 20.17 8.77
CA ARG A 162 7.27 18.93 7.98
C ARG A 162 5.86 18.31 7.92
N ALA A 163 4.84 19.16 7.98
CA ALA A 163 3.44 18.76 7.99
C ALA A 163 2.75 19.00 6.63
N LEU A 164 1.83 18.11 6.28
CA LEU A 164 0.86 18.27 5.20
C LEU A 164 -0.56 18.04 5.75
N PRO A 165 -1.55 18.81 5.31
CA PRO A 165 -2.94 18.50 5.67
C PRO A 165 -3.39 17.20 4.99
N LEU A 166 -4.13 16.37 5.71
CA LEU A 166 -4.90 15.30 5.10
C LEU A 166 -6.08 15.90 4.33
N LEU A 167 -6.19 15.50 3.08
CA LEU A 167 -7.32 15.88 2.22
C LEU A 167 -8.59 15.16 2.69
N PRO A 168 -9.78 15.72 2.39
CA PRO A 168 -11.05 15.09 2.74
C PRO A 168 -11.15 13.67 2.18
N ASN A 169 -11.21 12.69 3.05
CA ASN A 169 -11.46 11.29 2.76
C ASN A 169 -11.86 10.60 4.07
N ASP A 170 -12.89 9.76 4.03
CA ASP A 170 -13.43 9.11 5.23
C ASP A 170 -12.73 7.78 5.55
N TYR A 171 -11.91 7.29 4.66
CA TYR A 171 -11.30 5.95 4.77
C TYR A 171 -9.78 6.02 4.87
N VAL A 172 -9.09 6.50 3.86
CA VAL A 172 -7.63 6.41 3.74
C VAL A 172 -6.94 7.78 3.83
N PRO A 173 -5.69 7.86 4.30
CA PRO A 173 -4.97 9.13 4.39
C PRO A 173 -4.55 9.62 3.00
N MET A 174 -5.22 10.67 2.52
CA MET A 174 -4.91 11.33 1.26
C MET A 174 -4.09 12.59 1.51
N VAL A 175 -3.02 12.79 0.77
CA VAL A 175 -2.17 13.99 0.84
C VAL A 175 -1.89 14.54 -0.54
N ALA A 176 -1.60 15.85 -0.64
CA ALA A 176 -1.12 16.46 -1.87
C ALA A 176 0.42 16.51 -1.86
N VAL A 177 1.05 15.87 -2.85
CA VAL A 177 2.49 15.96 -3.08
C VAL A 177 2.76 16.89 -4.25
N ARG A 178 3.84 17.67 -4.18
CA ARG A 178 4.22 18.57 -5.27
C ARG A 178 5.13 17.86 -6.25
N LEU A 179 4.82 17.95 -7.53
CA LEU A 179 5.62 17.44 -8.65
C LEU A 179 6.08 18.60 -9.52
N GLY A 180 7.36 18.63 -9.85
CA GLY A 180 7.95 19.78 -10.53
C GLY A 180 7.85 21.05 -9.68
N LYS A 181 7.56 22.18 -10.32
CA LYS A 181 7.47 23.48 -9.63
C LYS A 181 6.10 23.77 -9.02
N THR A 182 5.04 23.41 -9.73
CA THR A 182 3.67 23.89 -9.42
C THR A 182 2.61 22.80 -9.42
N ASP A 183 2.85 21.66 -10.06
CA ASP A 183 1.85 20.62 -10.17
C ASP A 183 1.71 19.85 -8.85
N LEU A 184 0.49 19.42 -8.58
CA LEU A 184 0.16 18.61 -7.42
C LEU A 184 -0.42 17.28 -7.87
N ASP A 185 -0.05 16.22 -7.18
CA ASP A 185 -0.76 14.95 -7.24
C ASP A 185 -1.40 14.64 -5.88
N THR A 186 -2.62 14.15 -5.91
CA THR A 186 -3.33 13.67 -4.73
C THR A 186 -3.05 12.18 -4.57
N VAL A 187 -2.30 11.84 -3.54
CA VAL A 187 -1.83 10.49 -3.31
C VAL A 187 -2.39 9.90 -2.03
N MET A 188 -2.69 8.63 -2.04
CA MET A 188 -2.94 7.84 -0.84
C MET A 188 -1.60 7.49 -0.19
N PHE A 189 -1.42 7.78 1.09
CA PHE A 189 -0.33 7.18 1.84
C PHE A 189 -0.73 5.77 2.26
N ASP A 190 -0.08 4.79 1.67
CA ASP A 190 -0.38 3.37 1.82
C ASP A 190 0.84 2.63 2.40
N SER A 191 0.84 2.41 3.71
CA SER A 191 1.93 1.69 4.38
C SER A 191 1.97 0.20 4.04
N GLY A 192 0.91 -0.33 3.43
CA GLY A 192 0.84 -1.69 2.90
C GLY A 192 1.45 -1.85 1.50
N ALA A 193 1.61 -0.76 0.74
CA ALA A 193 2.28 -0.75 -0.56
C ALA A 193 3.80 -0.65 -0.41
N GLU A 194 4.57 -1.41 -1.20
CA GLU A 194 6.03 -1.51 -1.05
C GLU A 194 6.80 -0.38 -1.75
N GLY A 195 6.23 0.22 -2.80
CA GLY A 195 6.89 1.24 -3.62
C GLY A 195 7.20 2.54 -2.87
N PHE A 196 7.96 3.42 -3.52
CA PHE A 196 8.12 4.79 -3.04
C PHE A 196 6.92 5.64 -3.44
N TYR A 197 6.66 5.71 -4.74
CA TYR A 197 5.55 6.41 -5.34
C TYR A 197 5.10 5.65 -6.58
N GLU A 198 3.80 5.52 -6.76
CA GLU A 198 3.16 4.96 -7.94
C GLU A 198 2.14 5.95 -8.48
N MET A 199 2.23 6.28 -9.75
CA MET A 199 1.34 7.25 -10.40
C MET A 199 0.13 6.53 -10.98
N SER A 200 -1.09 6.96 -10.69
CA SER A 200 -2.27 6.41 -11.38
C SER A 200 -2.26 6.81 -12.86
N ASN A 201 -2.84 5.95 -13.72
CA ASN A 201 -2.92 6.21 -15.16
C ASN A 201 -3.59 7.58 -15.45
N ARG A 202 -4.64 7.93 -14.69
CA ARG A 202 -5.31 9.23 -14.81
C ARG A 202 -4.37 10.40 -14.54
N GLN A 203 -3.50 10.30 -13.53
CA GLN A 203 -2.55 11.36 -13.21
C GLN A 203 -1.40 11.38 -14.21
N CYS A 204 -1.00 10.22 -14.74
CA CYS A 204 -0.02 10.13 -15.80
C CYS A 204 -0.45 10.96 -17.02
N GLU A 205 -1.66 10.75 -17.52
CA GLU A 205 -2.21 11.51 -18.66
C GLU A 205 -2.16 13.03 -18.41
N ARG A 206 -2.49 13.48 -17.22
CA ARG A 206 -2.51 14.90 -16.85
C ARG A 206 -1.11 15.48 -16.68
N LEU A 207 -0.24 14.79 -15.91
CA LEU A 207 1.03 15.36 -15.45
C LEU A 207 2.13 15.28 -16.51
N THR A 208 2.07 14.31 -17.42
CA THR A 208 3.05 14.17 -18.50
C THR A 208 2.86 15.17 -19.63
N GLN A 209 1.75 15.92 -19.65
CA GLN A 209 1.58 17.09 -20.55
C GLN A 209 2.64 18.16 -20.28
N ASN A 210 3.17 18.21 -19.06
CA ASN A 210 4.28 19.09 -18.70
C ASN A 210 5.56 18.24 -18.44
N ARG A 211 6.46 18.21 -19.41
CA ARG A 211 7.72 17.45 -19.33
C ARG A 211 8.65 17.84 -18.17
N TYR A 212 8.44 19.00 -17.57
CA TYR A 212 9.19 19.46 -16.39
C TYR A 212 8.60 18.87 -15.09
N THR A 213 7.37 18.38 -15.14
CA THR A 213 6.71 17.72 -14.03
C THR A 213 6.91 16.21 -14.08
N ALA A 214 6.63 15.59 -15.22
CA ALA A 214 6.79 14.15 -15.42
C ALA A 214 7.10 13.83 -16.90
N ARG A 215 7.90 12.79 -17.13
CA ARG A 215 8.26 12.34 -18.47
C ARG A 215 8.08 10.84 -18.60
N ILE A 216 7.38 10.39 -19.64
CA ILE A 216 7.33 8.99 -20.01
C ILE A 216 8.68 8.58 -20.58
N LEU A 217 9.32 7.59 -19.99
CA LEU A 217 10.60 7.01 -20.43
C LEU A 217 10.40 5.78 -21.30
N ALA A 218 9.36 4.99 -21.01
CA ALA A 218 9.01 3.79 -21.75
C ALA A 218 7.53 3.48 -21.55
N THR A 219 6.95 2.78 -22.52
CA THR A 219 5.59 2.22 -22.47
C THR A 219 5.64 0.76 -22.89
N ALA A 220 4.99 -0.11 -22.13
CA ALA A 220 4.90 -1.53 -22.46
C ALA A 220 3.67 -2.14 -21.78
N ASP A 221 3.13 -3.22 -22.36
CA ASP A 221 2.11 -4.01 -21.71
C ASP A 221 2.74 -5.00 -20.73
N GLY A 222 2.13 -5.14 -19.55
CA GLY A 222 2.66 -6.04 -18.53
C GLY A 222 1.86 -6.09 -17.25
N THR A 223 2.36 -6.90 -16.33
CA THR A 223 1.83 -7.10 -14.98
C THR A 223 2.99 -7.08 -13.98
N LEU A 224 2.88 -6.31 -12.91
CA LEU A 224 3.94 -6.09 -11.93
C LEU A 224 3.46 -6.21 -10.49
N SER A 225 2.17 -6.04 -10.23
CA SER A 225 1.66 -5.94 -8.88
C SER A 225 0.76 -7.11 -8.49
N MET A 226 0.72 -7.35 -7.18
CA MET A 226 -0.19 -8.28 -6.55
C MET A 226 -1.08 -7.49 -5.58
N GLY A 227 -2.40 -7.68 -5.70
CA GLY A 227 -3.39 -7.19 -4.76
C GLY A 227 -3.94 -8.29 -3.88
N ALA A 228 -4.94 -7.97 -3.06
CA ALA A 228 -5.64 -8.94 -2.22
C ALA A 228 -6.32 -10.06 -3.02
N SER A 229 -6.67 -9.81 -4.28
CA SER A 229 -7.27 -10.77 -5.22
C SER A 229 -6.24 -11.53 -6.09
N GLY A 230 -4.95 -11.40 -5.79
CA GLY A 230 -3.86 -12.05 -6.54
C GLY A 230 -3.17 -11.12 -7.55
N ILE A 231 -2.61 -11.70 -8.61
CA ILE A 231 -1.81 -10.98 -9.60
C ILE A 231 -2.73 -10.11 -10.48
N GLU A 232 -2.33 -8.86 -10.73
CA GLU A 232 -3.06 -7.96 -11.64
C GLU A 232 -3.11 -8.52 -13.08
N GLY A 233 -4.07 -8.03 -13.88
CA GLY A 233 -4.11 -8.32 -15.31
C GLY A 233 -2.95 -7.65 -16.07
N VAL A 234 -2.74 -8.09 -17.31
CA VAL A 234 -1.83 -7.39 -18.22
C VAL A 234 -2.50 -6.11 -18.70
N THR A 235 -1.85 -4.98 -18.47
CA THR A 235 -2.32 -3.65 -18.86
C THR A 235 -1.15 -2.82 -19.39
N THR A 236 -1.46 -1.74 -20.08
CA THR A 236 -0.43 -0.79 -20.53
C THR A 236 0.12 -0.02 -19.35
N LYS A 237 1.42 -0.12 -19.14
CA LYS A 237 2.17 0.57 -18.09
C LYS A 237 3.10 1.62 -18.69
N HIS A 238 3.29 2.70 -17.98
CA HIS A 238 4.26 3.72 -18.32
C HIS A 238 5.36 3.79 -17.25
N ARG A 239 6.61 3.74 -17.68
CA ARG A 239 7.74 4.11 -16.83
C ARG A 239 7.93 5.61 -16.92
N ILE A 240 7.97 6.29 -15.78
CA ILE A 240 7.93 7.75 -15.68
C ILE A 240 9.10 8.22 -14.84
N LEU A 241 9.70 9.32 -15.25
CA LEU A 241 10.65 10.09 -14.45
C LEU A 241 10.00 11.38 -13.99
N ILE A 242 10.05 11.62 -12.68
CA ILE A 242 9.68 12.87 -12.03
C ILE A 242 10.97 13.57 -11.61
N PRO A 243 11.38 14.65 -12.29
CA PRO A 243 12.65 15.31 -12.00
C PRO A 243 12.72 15.88 -10.58
N GLN A 244 11.60 16.34 -10.05
CA GLN A 244 11.50 16.91 -8.71
C GLN A 244 10.17 16.56 -8.07
N MET A 245 10.22 16.04 -6.83
CA MET A 245 9.06 15.76 -5.98
C MET A 245 9.29 16.39 -4.61
N GLU A 246 8.24 16.92 -4.00
CA GLU A 246 8.28 17.46 -2.65
C GLU A 246 7.18 16.85 -1.81
N ILE A 247 7.56 16.29 -0.65
CA ILE A 247 6.66 15.70 0.35
C ILE A 247 6.94 16.42 1.66
N ALA A 248 5.95 17.08 2.25
CA ALA A 248 6.08 17.79 3.53
C ALA A 248 7.33 18.73 3.56
N ARG A 249 7.52 19.49 2.48
CA ARG A 249 8.66 20.41 2.27
C ARG A 249 10.04 19.74 2.23
N PHE A 250 10.09 18.41 2.07
CA PHE A 250 11.33 17.70 1.78
C PHE A 250 11.39 17.34 0.30
N ARG A 251 12.52 17.63 -0.34
CA ARG A 251 12.68 17.49 -1.80
C ARG A 251 13.39 16.20 -2.16
N PHE A 252 12.79 15.49 -3.12
CA PHE A 252 13.35 14.34 -3.80
C PHE A 252 13.64 14.70 -5.26
N ALA A 253 14.68 14.09 -5.82
CA ALA A 253 15.07 14.28 -7.21
C ALA A 253 15.11 12.95 -7.97
N ASP A 254 14.86 13.03 -9.28
CA ASP A 254 14.96 11.91 -10.20
C ASP A 254 14.16 10.69 -9.75
N VAL A 255 12.91 10.93 -9.31
CA VAL A 255 12.01 9.85 -8.87
C VAL A 255 11.51 9.09 -10.08
N ALA A 256 12.04 7.88 -10.28
CA ALA A 256 11.49 6.93 -11.26
C ALA A 256 10.26 6.23 -10.67
N THR A 257 9.23 6.03 -11.48
CA THR A 257 8.01 5.32 -11.07
C THR A 257 7.38 4.58 -12.24
N ILE A 258 6.40 3.74 -11.94
CA ILE A 258 5.59 3.03 -12.91
C ILE A 258 4.12 3.35 -12.63
N THR A 259 3.30 3.40 -13.68
CA THR A 259 1.87 3.63 -13.52
C THR A 259 1.17 2.43 -12.89
N THR A 260 0.13 2.74 -12.10
CA THR A 260 -0.80 1.75 -11.54
C THR A 260 -2.20 1.96 -12.11
N ASP A 261 -2.96 0.87 -12.23
CA ASP A 261 -4.38 0.89 -12.63
C ASP A 261 -5.31 1.28 -11.46
N GLY A 262 -4.76 1.44 -10.27
CA GLY A 262 -5.50 1.91 -9.10
C GLY A 262 -6.13 3.30 -9.35
N THR A 263 -7.23 3.57 -8.65
CA THR A 263 -8.00 4.83 -8.79
C THR A 263 -7.23 6.06 -8.32
N SER A 264 -6.20 5.88 -7.49
CA SER A 264 -5.37 6.95 -6.93
C SER A 264 -3.88 6.61 -7.03
N SER A 265 -3.05 7.62 -7.22
CA SER A 265 -1.61 7.50 -6.99
C SER A 265 -1.33 7.11 -5.54
N ARG A 266 -0.21 6.42 -5.29
CA ARG A 266 0.17 5.92 -3.97
C ARG A 266 1.55 6.37 -3.56
N LEU A 267 1.73 6.63 -2.27
CA LEU A 267 3.00 6.84 -1.61
C LEU A 267 3.19 5.70 -0.61
N GLY A 268 4.17 4.85 -0.85
CA GLY A 268 4.29 3.57 -0.13
C GLY A 268 5.39 3.51 0.92
N SER A 269 5.60 2.32 1.45
CA SER A 269 6.47 2.05 2.60
C SER A 269 7.96 2.30 2.33
N MET A 270 8.41 2.37 1.07
CA MET A 270 9.79 2.77 0.76
C MET A 270 10.12 4.17 1.28
N LEU A 271 9.12 5.04 1.53
CA LEU A 271 9.32 6.34 2.16
C LEU A 271 10.01 6.23 3.53
N PHE A 272 9.75 5.14 4.27
CA PHE A 272 10.36 4.86 5.57
C PHE A 272 11.89 4.68 5.54
N ASN A 273 12.47 4.41 4.38
CA ASN A 273 13.92 4.35 4.23
C ASN A 273 14.59 5.72 4.38
N TYR A 274 13.81 6.79 4.28
CA TYR A 274 14.30 8.17 4.24
C TYR A 274 13.93 9.00 5.47
N GLY A 275 12.96 8.56 6.25
CA GLY A 275 12.49 9.27 7.43
C GLY A 275 11.38 8.56 8.18
N ASP A 276 11.02 9.11 9.32
CA ASP A 276 9.83 8.69 10.05
C ASP A 276 8.58 9.28 9.38
N VAL A 277 7.49 8.56 9.46
CA VAL A 277 6.17 9.07 9.07
C VAL A 277 5.26 9.07 10.30
N ALA A 278 4.48 10.12 10.46
CA ALA A 278 3.40 10.14 11.42
C ALA A 278 2.11 10.68 10.79
N ILE A 279 0.97 10.18 11.26
CA ILE A 279 -0.34 10.65 10.84
C ILE A 279 -1.16 10.95 12.10
N ASP A 280 -1.47 12.21 12.32
CA ASP A 280 -2.43 12.65 13.32
C ASP A 280 -3.81 12.69 12.65
N PHE A 281 -4.54 11.57 12.71
CA PHE A 281 -5.85 11.48 12.08
C PHE A 281 -6.86 12.44 12.71
N PRO A 282 -6.96 12.59 14.06
CA PRO A 282 -7.83 13.57 14.69
C PRO A 282 -7.59 15.01 14.24
N ARG A 283 -6.32 15.41 14.05
CA ARG A 283 -5.96 16.76 13.57
C ARG A 283 -5.80 16.82 12.07
N ARG A 284 -6.04 15.72 11.35
CA ARG A 284 -5.95 15.62 9.90
C ARG A 284 -4.60 16.11 9.37
N THR A 285 -3.50 15.62 9.94
CA THR A 285 -2.16 16.05 9.60
C THR A 285 -1.24 14.85 9.35
N PHE A 286 -0.57 14.86 8.21
CA PHE A 286 0.50 13.93 7.85
C PHE A 286 1.84 14.60 8.08
N TYR A 287 2.82 13.87 8.58
CA TYR A 287 4.18 14.32 8.82
C TYR A 287 5.15 13.39 8.12
N PHE A 288 6.13 13.98 7.41
CA PHE A 288 7.33 13.28 6.99
C PHE A 288 8.53 13.92 7.70
N LEU A 289 9.21 13.14 8.52
CA LEU A 289 10.31 13.58 9.39
C LEU A 289 11.60 12.94 8.87
N PRO A 290 12.36 13.60 7.97
CA PRO A 290 13.52 13.02 7.32
C PRO A 290 14.59 12.65 8.34
N HIS A 291 15.33 11.57 8.08
CA HIS A 291 16.48 11.21 8.91
C HIS A 291 17.52 12.32 8.86
N PRO A 292 18.24 12.63 9.97
CA PRO A 292 19.17 13.76 10.04
C PRO A 292 20.31 13.73 9.01
N ALA A 293 20.67 12.54 8.51
CA ALA A 293 21.71 12.35 7.51
C ALA A 293 21.24 12.66 6.08
N GLN A 294 19.95 12.82 5.84
CA GLN A 294 19.39 13.02 4.51
C GLN A 294 19.65 14.47 4.03
N LYS A 295 20.21 14.60 2.83
CA LYS A 295 20.47 15.88 2.17
C LYS A 295 19.47 16.12 1.04
N GLU A 296 18.96 17.34 0.94
CA GLU A 296 18.04 17.77 -0.12
C GLU A 296 18.77 18.36 -1.33
N PRO A 297 18.36 18.07 -2.56
CA PRO A 297 17.35 17.06 -2.90
C PRO A 297 17.92 15.64 -2.81
N LEU A 298 17.11 14.71 -2.30
CA LEU A 298 17.48 13.30 -2.17
C LEU A 298 17.10 12.54 -3.43
N LYS A 299 18.06 11.81 -4.01
CA LYS A 299 17.77 10.88 -5.12
C LYS A 299 17.16 9.60 -4.60
N VAL A 300 16.02 9.22 -5.19
CA VAL A 300 15.38 7.93 -4.91
C VAL A 300 15.91 6.93 -5.93
N TYR A 301 16.75 6.01 -5.46
CA TYR A 301 17.23 4.94 -6.34
C TYR A 301 16.16 3.85 -6.49
N GLN A 302 15.76 3.62 -7.74
CA GLN A 302 14.95 2.49 -8.13
C GLN A 302 15.61 1.82 -9.34
N PRO A 303 15.93 0.51 -9.28
CA PRO A 303 16.56 -0.18 -10.39
C PRO A 303 15.62 -0.26 -11.58
N GLU A 304 16.09 0.20 -12.74
CA GLU A 304 15.32 0.23 -13.99
C GLU A 304 15.75 -0.91 -14.94
N TRP A 305 15.29 -2.14 -14.64
CA TRP A 305 15.56 -3.30 -15.47
C TRP A 305 14.80 -3.25 -16.79
N GLU A 306 15.42 -3.72 -17.89
CA GLU A 306 14.78 -3.84 -19.21
C GLU A 306 13.66 -4.88 -19.23
N VAL A 307 13.79 -5.92 -18.42
CA VAL A 307 12.78 -6.95 -18.18
C VAL A 307 12.58 -7.07 -16.67
N VAL A 308 11.34 -7.02 -16.23
CA VAL A 308 10.98 -7.25 -14.82
C VAL A 308 10.21 -8.57 -14.76
N PRO A 309 10.76 -9.59 -14.10
CA PRO A 309 10.03 -10.84 -13.87
C PRO A 309 8.83 -10.64 -12.96
N THR A 310 7.84 -11.50 -13.10
CA THR A 310 6.74 -11.69 -12.16
C THR A 310 6.44 -13.18 -12.00
N ILE A 311 5.50 -13.53 -11.13
CA ILE A 311 5.00 -14.90 -10.99
C ILE A 311 3.57 -15.00 -11.50
N THR A 312 3.20 -16.13 -12.03
CA THR A 312 1.82 -16.47 -12.37
C THR A 312 1.11 -17.14 -11.18
N ALA A 313 -0.19 -17.29 -11.25
CA ALA A 313 -0.99 -17.91 -10.17
C ALA A 313 -0.55 -19.36 -9.84
N ASP A 314 0.03 -20.06 -10.81
CA ASP A 314 0.57 -21.42 -10.60
C ASP A 314 2.04 -21.43 -10.13
N GLY A 315 2.59 -20.26 -9.80
CA GLY A 315 3.97 -20.13 -9.30
C GLY A 315 5.07 -20.16 -10.35
N THR A 316 4.71 -20.06 -11.63
CA THR A 316 5.70 -19.99 -12.73
C THR A 316 6.27 -18.57 -12.82
N ILE A 317 7.60 -18.44 -12.96
CA ILE A 317 8.24 -17.15 -13.20
C ILE A 317 8.16 -16.84 -14.70
N VAL A 318 7.67 -15.65 -15.00
CA VAL A 318 7.53 -15.14 -16.37
C VAL A 318 8.09 -13.72 -16.50
N ALA A 319 8.35 -13.29 -17.73
CA ALA A 319 8.59 -11.89 -18.03
C ALA A 319 7.29 -11.11 -17.76
N GLY A 320 7.21 -10.37 -16.64
CA GLY A 320 6.04 -9.61 -16.25
C GLY A 320 5.85 -8.40 -17.15
N ILE A 321 6.93 -7.66 -17.39
CA ILE A 321 6.96 -6.55 -18.34
C ILE A 321 8.32 -6.49 -19.06
N VAL A 322 8.30 -6.14 -20.34
CA VAL A 322 9.49 -5.96 -21.17
C VAL A 322 9.51 -4.52 -21.69
N TRP A 323 10.37 -3.71 -21.09
CA TRP A 323 10.45 -2.27 -21.41
C TRP A 323 11.21 -1.96 -22.69
N ASN A 324 12.06 -2.88 -23.14
CA ASN A 324 12.83 -2.76 -24.38
C ASN A 324 12.29 -3.72 -25.44
N ALA A 325 11.44 -3.22 -26.31
CA ALA A 325 10.78 -3.99 -27.37
C ALA A 325 11.74 -4.59 -28.42
N LYS A 326 13.06 -4.25 -28.38
CA LYS A 326 14.08 -4.82 -29.27
C LYS A 326 14.65 -6.14 -28.74
N LEU A 327 14.34 -6.52 -27.51
CA LEU A 327 14.77 -7.79 -26.94
C LEU A 327 13.97 -8.95 -27.55
N PRO A 328 14.58 -10.15 -27.64
CA PRO A 328 13.92 -11.33 -28.20
C PRO A 328 12.96 -12.02 -27.22
N ILE A 329 12.74 -11.44 -26.05
CA ILE A 329 11.81 -11.90 -25.01
C ILE A 329 10.55 -11.04 -25.01
N HIS A 330 9.41 -11.64 -24.74
CA HIS A 330 8.11 -10.98 -24.69
C HIS A 330 7.44 -11.17 -23.34
N GLN A 331 6.46 -10.30 -23.02
CA GLN A 331 5.64 -10.42 -21.83
C GLN A 331 4.98 -11.82 -21.80
N GLY A 332 5.07 -12.51 -20.66
CA GLY A 332 4.52 -13.85 -20.45
C GLY A 332 5.48 -15.00 -20.84
N ASP A 333 6.62 -14.75 -21.49
CA ASP A 333 7.63 -15.78 -21.73
C ASP A 333 8.16 -16.32 -20.41
N ARG A 334 8.30 -17.65 -20.32
CA ARG A 334 8.70 -18.33 -19.09
C ARG A 334 10.20 -18.16 -18.82
N ILE A 335 10.56 -17.61 -17.66
CA ILE A 335 11.96 -17.52 -17.20
C ILE A 335 12.27 -18.79 -16.40
N VAL A 336 13.28 -19.54 -16.86
CA VAL A 336 13.66 -20.82 -16.29
C VAL A 336 15.00 -20.80 -15.56
N GLU A 337 15.79 -19.72 -15.74
CA GLU A 337 17.06 -19.55 -15.04
C GLU A 337 17.40 -18.07 -14.91
N ILE A 338 17.96 -17.67 -13.77
CA ILE A 338 18.47 -16.33 -13.49
C ILE A 338 19.88 -16.46 -12.89
N ASN A 339 20.89 -15.87 -13.54
CA ASN A 339 22.30 -15.91 -13.14
C ASN A 339 22.81 -17.34 -12.84
N GLY A 340 22.50 -18.31 -13.69
CA GLY A 340 22.91 -19.70 -13.53
C GLY A 340 22.10 -20.52 -12.53
N LYS A 341 21.12 -19.90 -11.83
CA LYS A 341 20.24 -20.59 -10.91
C LYS A 341 18.91 -20.90 -11.59
N ARG A 342 18.57 -22.21 -11.68
CA ARG A 342 17.28 -22.63 -12.20
C ARG A 342 16.13 -22.11 -11.34
N CYS A 343 15.09 -21.65 -12.00
CA CYS A 343 13.85 -21.19 -11.39
C CYS A 343 12.90 -22.37 -11.22
N GLU A 344 12.61 -22.72 -9.98
CA GLU A 344 11.56 -23.67 -9.65
C GLU A 344 10.21 -22.96 -9.55
N ARG A 345 9.11 -23.73 -9.60
CA ARG A 345 7.80 -23.19 -9.26
C ARG A 345 7.81 -22.69 -7.83
N ILE A 346 7.30 -21.50 -7.63
CA ILE A 346 7.30 -20.82 -6.34
C ILE A 346 5.91 -20.86 -5.76
N ASP A 347 5.84 -21.26 -4.51
CA ASP A 347 4.64 -21.03 -3.71
C ASP A 347 4.37 -19.53 -3.63
N PHE A 348 3.20 -19.11 -4.06
CA PHE A 348 2.77 -17.71 -4.07
C PHE A 348 2.98 -17.03 -2.72
N ALA A 349 2.71 -17.72 -1.63
CA ALA A 349 2.90 -17.21 -0.28
C ALA A 349 4.37 -16.94 0.05
N LYS A 350 5.28 -17.82 -0.40
CA LYS A 350 6.72 -17.60 -0.26
C LYS A 350 7.19 -16.44 -1.11
N ALA A 351 6.59 -16.24 -2.29
CA ALA A 351 6.96 -15.16 -3.18
C ALA A 351 6.69 -13.77 -2.60
N VAL A 352 5.65 -13.62 -1.81
CA VAL A 352 5.31 -12.34 -1.15
C VAL A 352 6.27 -12.03 0.02
N SER A 353 6.74 -13.06 0.75
CA SER A 353 7.65 -12.88 1.89
C SER A 353 9.13 -12.83 1.50
N THR A 354 9.49 -13.49 0.42
CA THR A 354 10.88 -13.56 -0.05
C THR A 354 10.85 -13.39 -1.56
N PRO A 355 11.45 -12.33 -2.12
CA PRO A 355 11.48 -12.15 -3.56
C PRO A 355 11.97 -13.43 -4.24
N PRO A 356 11.18 -14.02 -5.14
CA PRO A 356 11.51 -15.32 -5.76
C PRO A 356 12.72 -15.25 -6.68
N PHE A 357 13.09 -14.03 -7.03
CA PHE A 357 14.25 -13.74 -7.86
C PHE A 357 14.84 -12.40 -7.41
N VAL A 358 16.14 -12.28 -7.49
CA VAL A 358 16.86 -11.04 -7.24
C VAL A 358 17.62 -10.67 -8.50
N LEU A 359 17.20 -9.57 -9.11
CA LEU A 359 17.97 -8.91 -10.14
C LEU A 359 18.98 -7.99 -9.44
N SER A 360 20.28 -8.20 -9.68
CA SER A 360 21.33 -7.46 -9.00
C SER A 360 22.39 -6.93 -9.95
N GLY A 361 23.07 -5.87 -9.55
CA GLY A 361 24.12 -5.23 -10.36
C GLY A 361 23.54 -4.46 -11.54
N LYS A 362 24.37 -4.28 -12.58
CA LYS A 362 24.01 -3.55 -13.81
C LYS A 362 23.54 -4.46 -14.95
N LYS A 363 23.76 -5.76 -14.83
CA LYS A 363 23.35 -6.77 -15.82
C LYS A 363 23.04 -8.09 -15.13
N THR A 364 22.10 -8.83 -15.70
CA THR A 364 21.69 -10.16 -15.24
C THR A 364 21.50 -11.05 -16.46
N GLU A 365 21.99 -12.27 -16.39
CA GLU A 365 21.71 -13.29 -17.40
C GLU A 365 20.43 -14.04 -17.04
N ILE A 366 19.55 -14.21 -18.01
CA ILE A 366 18.33 -15.01 -17.89
C ILE A 366 18.29 -16.06 -19.00
N VAL A 367 17.72 -17.23 -18.69
CA VAL A 367 17.29 -18.20 -19.68
C VAL A 367 15.77 -18.23 -19.68
N PHE A 368 15.18 -18.14 -20.86
CA PHE A 368 13.74 -18.10 -21.02
C PHE A 368 13.26 -19.04 -22.13
N ILE A 369 11.99 -19.40 -22.08
CA ILE A 369 11.30 -20.20 -23.10
C ILE A 369 10.16 -19.33 -23.63
N PRO A 370 10.17 -18.99 -24.95
CA PRO A 370 9.06 -18.26 -25.56
C PRO A 370 7.74 -19.02 -25.46
N GLN A 371 6.63 -18.29 -25.37
CA GLN A 371 5.31 -18.89 -25.38
C GLN A 371 5.10 -19.75 -26.63
N GLY A 372 4.53 -20.95 -26.42
CA GLY A 372 4.32 -21.93 -27.51
C GLY A 372 5.59 -22.66 -27.98
N SER A 373 6.75 -22.43 -27.35
CA SER A 373 8.02 -23.09 -27.65
C SER A 373 8.44 -24.04 -26.51
N THR A 374 9.37 -24.91 -26.79
CA THR A 374 10.09 -25.72 -25.79
C THR A 374 11.60 -25.40 -25.78
N GLU A 375 12.06 -24.52 -26.68
CA GLU A 375 13.43 -24.14 -26.84
C GLU A 375 13.88 -23.11 -25.82
N GLU A 376 14.96 -23.39 -25.09
CA GLU A 376 15.59 -22.46 -24.17
C GLU A 376 16.43 -21.44 -24.92
N ARG A 377 16.28 -20.16 -24.58
CA ARG A 377 17.06 -19.04 -25.12
C ARG A 377 17.72 -18.28 -24.00
N ARG A 378 18.93 -17.80 -24.23
CA ARG A 378 19.72 -17.04 -23.26
C ARG A 378 19.77 -15.57 -23.63
N LEU A 379 19.65 -14.71 -22.63
CA LEU A 379 19.63 -13.26 -22.81
C LEU A 379 20.30 -12.57 -21.62
N THR A 380 21.11 -11.56 -21.89
CA THR A 380 21.59 -10.64 -20.87
C THR A 380 20.70 -9.40 -20.86
N ILE A 381 20.08 -9.11 -19.73
CA ILE A 381 19.26 -7.91 -19.49
C ILE A 381 20.05 -6.90 -18.67
N HIS A 382 19.76 -5.62 -18.86
CA HIS A 382 20.49 -4.54 -18.23
C HIS A 382 19.59 -3.73 -17.29
N CYS A 383 20.21 -3.16 -16.25
CA CYS A 383 19.65 -2.14 -15.38
C CYS A 383 20.27 -0.79 -15.74
N LYS A 384 19.45 0.20 -15.98
CA LYS A 384 19.86 1.60 -16.26
C LYS A 384 20.06 2.39 -14.97
#